data_ac0e0fec7124f4af61cdd915d75aba1a
#
_entry.id   ac0e0fec7124f4af61cdd915d75aba1a
#
_cell.length_a   1.000
_cell.length_b   1.000
_cell.length_c   1.000
_cell.angle_alpha   90.00
_cell.angle_beta   90.00
_cell.angle_gamma   90.00
#
_symmetry.space_group_name_H-M   'P 1'
#
loop_
_entity.id
_entity.type
_entity.pdbx_description
1 polymer ?
#
loop_
_entity_poly.entity_id
_entity_poly.type
_entity_poly.pdbx_seq_one_letter_code
_entity_poly.pdbx_strand_id
1 'polypeptide(L)'
;MKKLLSVFLFLFCYVVAADAQDDAAQYDSIMNLMKNKKIPLMERYYMTGDIEHLSREHQISVLKQLIPEAKEVEDKAVVTRLYSIVAMFENQLGHMAEAKNYLDSAFMNKGKFENNNIAGMMHYIAGIYYSNKNLMEKAHENYYQAAEYFNRNAVKPAILTEIYYDLSIIYSMWQDDEGLNELSEAMKDLPVDFPFQQILKWTLKAKYFYALYQNEHRMDLLDSVTKYNQEAFEVYTSTENPYDVGYVISDNYLHQAVVYSEAGKIKEAEQCFETGKKLMNPKKIDANVSLSYVSGVIAYYQADYELAERHLQDGLHELKKNE
;
A
#
# COMPACT_ATOMS: atom_id res chain seq x y z
N MET A 1 12.47 15.77 17.94
CA MET A 1 11.22 15.60 17.18
C MET A 1 11.43 15.17 15.72
N LYS A 2 12.42 15.69 14.96
CA LYS A 2 12.68 15.27 13.56
C LYS A 2 13.09 13.78 13.40
N LYS A 3 13.68 13.14 14.41
CA LYS A 3 14.04 11.70 14.39
C LYS A 3 12.87 10.75 14.67
N LEU A 4 11.76 11.22 15.22
CA LEU A 4 10.59 10.36 15.52
C LEU A 4 9.73 10.04 14.30
N LEU A 5 9.70 10.90 13.28
CA LEU A 5 8.91 10.69 12.07
C LEU A 5 9.58 9.71 11.10
N SER A 6 10.93 9.70 11.04
CA SER A 6 11.67 8.81 10.13
C SER A 6 11.56 7.32 10.51
N VAL A 7 11.33 6.99 11.77
CA VAL A 7 11.23 5.61 12.26
C VAL A 7 9.92 4.92 11.79
N PHE A 8 8.88 5.69 11.50
CA PHE A 8 7.58 5.14 11.09
C PHE A 8 7.51 4.75 9.61
N LEU A 9 8.24 5.43 8.74
CA LEU A 9 8.28 5.14 7.31
C LEU A 9 9.08 3.87 6.95
N PHE A 10 10.02 3.47 7.82
CA PHE A 10 10.85 2.28 7.61
C PHE A 10 10.12 0.94 7.81
N LEU A 11 8.91 0.93 8.39
CA LEU A 11 8.17 -0.29 8.69
C LEU A 11 7.48 -0.93 7.47
N PHE A 12 7.46 -0.28 6.32
CA PHE A 12 6.61 -0.73 5.21
C PHE A 12 7.28 -1.62 4.16
N CYS A 13 8.59 -1.66 4.04
CA CYS A 13 9.20 -2.34 2.90
C CYS A 13 10.53 -3.02 3.22
N TYR A 14 10.57 -4.20 3.78
CA TYR A 14 11.69 -5.13 3.53
C TYR A 14 11.23 -6.58 3.59
N VAL A 15 11.00 -7.19 2.43
CA VAL A 15 11.17 -8.62 2.25
C VAL A 15 12.60 -8.82 1.75
N VAL A 16 13.56 -8.79 2.66
CA VAL A 16 14.86 -9.40 2.41
C VAL A 16 14.79 -10.80 2.98
N ALA A 17 15.06 -11.80 2.15
CA ALA A 17 15.29 -13.17 2.61
C ALA A 17 16.54 -13.16 3.50
N ALA A 18 16.37 -12.91 4.80
CA ALA A 18 17.43 -13.12 5.78
C ALA A 18 17.66 -14.62 5.92
N ASP A 19 18.93 -15.06 5.98
CA ASP A 19 19.25 -16.44 6.30
C ASP A 19 18.56 -16.81 7.61
N ALA A 20 17.73 -17.86 7.59
CA ALA A 20 16.87 -18.26 8.73
C ALA A 20 17.63 -18.51 10.04
N GLN A 21 18.94 -18.75 9.94
CA GLN A 21 19.81 -19.00 11.09
C GLN A 21 20.25 -17.69 11.79
N ASP A 22 20.32 -16.58 11.04
CA ASP A 22 20.66 -15.26 11.57
C ASP A 22 19.42 -14.62 12.24
N ASP A 23 18.25 -14.82 11.68
CA ASP A 23 16.95 -14.37 12.22
C ASP A 23 16.69 -14.93 13.63
N ALA A 24 16.94 -16.23 13.87
CA ALA A 24 16.70 -16.85 15.17
C ALA A 24 17.62 -16.31 16.28
N ALA A 25 18.91 -16.12 15.99
CA ALA A 25 19.88 -15.59 16.96
C ALA A 25 19.59 -14.12 17.31
N GLN A 26 19.23 -13.34 16.32
CA GLN A 26 18.84 -11.94 16.49
C GLN A 26 17.52 -11.81 17.24
N TYR A 27 16.53 -12.66 16.93
CA TYR A 27 15.26 -12.72 17.64
C TYR A 27 15.45 -12.99 19.14
N ASP A 28 16.25 -14.00 19.52
CA ASP A 28 16.51 -14.32 20.93
C ASP A 28 17.18 -13.14 21.66
N SER A 29 18.12 -12.46 21.03
CA SER A 29 18.78 -11.27 21.58
C SER A 29 17.78 -10.14 21.83
N ILE A 30 16.94 -9.83 20.86
CA ILE A 30 15.92 -8.80 20.95
C ILE A 30 14.87 -9.17 22.01
N MET A 31 14.41 -10.43 22.05
CA MET A 31 13.45 -10.90 23.04
C MET A 31 13.99 -10.79 24.48
N ASN A 32 15.27 -11.05 24.70
CA ASN A 32 15.91 -10.84 26.01
C ASN A 32 15.94 -9.35 26.37
N LEU A 33 16.20 -8.48 25.41
CA LEU A 33 16.15 -7.03 25.59
C LEU A 33 14.73 -6.57 25.96
N MET A 34 13.69 -7.05 25.23
CA MET A 34 12.29 -6.71 25.49
C MET A 34 11.80 -7.18 26.87
N LYS A 35 12.32 -8.27 27.39
CA LYS A 35 12.02 -8.78 28.74
C LYS A 35 12.73 -8.03 29.87
N ASN A 36 13.75 -7.24 29.55
CA ASN A 36 14.54 -6.53 30.55
C ASN A 36 13.82 -5.30 31.11
N LYS A 37 13.06 -5.49 32.19
CA LYS A 37 12.31 -4.41 32.86
C LYS A 37 13.19 -3.32 33.49
N LYS A 38 14.54 -3.45 33.51
CA LYS A 38 15.45 -2.37 33.89
C LYS A 38 15.53 -1.26 32.85
N ILE A 39 15.20 -1.58 31.58
CA ILE A 39 15.10 -0.63 30.49
C ILE A 39 13.67 -0.10 30.47
N PRO A 40 13.46 1.22 30.49
CA PRO A 40 12.12 1.80 30.44
C PRO A 40 11.30 1.30 29.25
N LEU A 41 9.98 1.12 29.44
CA LEU A 41 9.07 0.60 28.40
C LEU A 41 9.19 1.37 27.08
N MET A 42 9.19 2.71 27.14
CA MET A 42 9.30 3.55 25.95
C MET A 42 10.62 3.38 25.21
N GLU A 43 11.72 3.18 25.91
CA GLU A 43 13.01 2.92 25.31
C GLU A 43 13.01 1.57 24.59
N ARG A 44 12.50 0.52 25.23
CA ARG A 44 12.32 -0.81 24.57
C ARG A 44 11.38 -0.71 23.38
N TYR A 45 10.30 0.05 23.48
CA TYR A 45 9.40 0.29 22.35
C TYR A 45 10.13 0.96 21.18
N TYR A 46 10.99 1.96 21.42
CA TYR A 46 11.76 2.57 20.34
C TYR A 46 12.79 1.61 19.72
N MET A 47 13.32 0.69 20.50
CA MET A 47 14.22 -0.36 20.00
C MET A 47 13.50 -1.35 19.07
N THR A 48 12.16 -1.40 19.07
CA THR A 48 11.42 -2.20 18.07
C THR A 48 11.53 -1.65 16.65
N GLY A 49 12.08 -0.47 16.43
CA GLY A 49 12.46 0.02 15.11
C GLY A 49 13.59 -0.80 14.47
N ASP A 50 14.37 -1.53 15.26
CA ASP A 50 15.48 -2.35 14.79
C ASP A 50 15.08 -3.80 14.44
N ILE A 51 13.77 -4.13 14.48
CA ILE A 51 13.28 -5.50 14.22
C ILE A 51 12.89 -5.75 12.75
N GLU A 52 13.10 -4.79 11.87
CA GLU A 52 12.68 -4.86 10.46
C GLU A 52 13.28 -6.03 9.69
N HIS A 53 14.47 -6.47 10.09
CA HIS A 53 15.18 -7.62 9.51
C HIS A 53 14.64 -8.97 9.98
N LEU A 54 13.82 -9.01 11.05
CA LEU A 54 13.19 -10.25 11.53
C LEU A 54 12.00 -10.65 10.64
N SER A 55 11.67 -11.94 10.65
CA SER A 55 10.43 -12.43 10.06
C SER A 55 9.20 -11.74 10.67
N ARG A 56 8.09 -11.68 9.95
CA ARG A 56 6.85 -11.03 10.46
C ARG A 56 6.34 -11.68 11.73
N GLU A 57 6.44 -13.00 11.85
CA GLU A 57 6.05 -13.75 13.05
C GLU A 57 6.90 -13.35 14.24
N HIS A 58 8.21 -13.18 14.06
CA HIS A 58 9.12 -12.73 15.09
C HIS A 58 8.85 -11.27 15.49
N GLN A 59 8.61 -10.38 14.51
CA GLN A 59 8.23 -8.99 14.78
C GLN A 59 6.96 -8.91 15.63
N ILE A 60 5.92 -9.68 15.28
CA ILE A 60 4.67 -9.79 16.05
C ILE A 60 4.95 -10.25 17.47
N SER A 61 5.77 -11.27 17.64
CA SER A 61 6.11 -11.83 18.96
C SER A 61 6.82 -10.80 19.84
N VAL A 62 7.77 -10.05 19.28
CA VAL A 62 8.49 -8.96 19.98
C VAL A 62 7.50 -7.87 20.43
N LEU A 63 6.63 -7.40 19.57
CA LEU A 63 5.65 -6.35 19.88
C LEU A 63 4.65 -6.83 20.95
N LYS A 64 4.16 -8.08 20.86
CA LYS A 64 3.25 -8.69 21.83
C LYS A 64 3.86 -8.77 23.24
N GLN A 65 5.19 -8.89 23.37
CA GLN A 65 5.88 -8.92 24.65
C GLN A 65 5.73 -7.61 25.45
N LEU A 66 5.56 -6.46 24.78
CA LEU A 66 5.42 -5.15 25.43
C LEU A 66 3.99 -4.82 25.85
N ILE A 67 2.97 -5.46 25.24
CA ILE A 67 1.55 -5.14 25.48
C ILE A 67 1.13 -5.28 26.96
N PRO A 68 1.45 -6.37 27.69
CA PRO A 68 1.05 -6.51 29.07
C PRO A 68 1.56 -5.37 29.96
N GLU A 69 2.83 -5.03 29.84
CA GLU A 69 3.44 -3.95 30.63
C GLU A 69 2.87 -2.57 30.25
N ALA A 70 2.65 -2.32 28.95
CA ALA A 70 2.01 -1.08 28.51
C ALA A 70 0.60 -0.90 29.11
N LYS A 71 -0.11 -2.00 29.31
CA LYS A 71 -1.41 -2.02 30.03
C LYS A 71 -1.25 -1.76 31.53
N GLU A 72 -0.25 -2.35 32.16
CA GLU A 72 0.03 -2.17 33.60
C GLU A 72 0.35 -0.70 33.92
N VAL A 73 1.11 -0.02 33.06
CA VAL A 73 1.45 1.41 33.26
C VAL A 73 0.38 2.36 32.69
N GLU A 74 -0.74 1.81 32.21
CA GLU A 74 -1.86 2.56 31.64
C GLU A 74 -1.49 3.50 30.49
N ASP A 75 -0.38 3.23 29.79
CA ASP A 75 0.01 4.01 28.60
C ASP A 75 -0.84 3.63 27.38
N LYS A 76 -2.02 4.26 27.31
CA LYS A 76 -3.01 3.98 26.27
C LYS A 76 -2.50 4.32 24.88
N ALA A 77 -1.61 5.28 24.73
CA ALA A 77 -1.02 5.67 23.45
C ALA A 77 -0.11 4.55 22.93
N VAL A 78 0.79 4.03 23.78
CA VAL A 78 1.66 2.91 23.42
C VAL A 78 0.84 1.63 23.17
N VAL A 79 -0.14 1.32 24.02
CA VAL A 79 -1.02 0.16 23.85
C VAL A 79 -1.74 0.20 22.50
N THR A 80 -2.33 1.36 22.15
CA THR A 80 -3.04 1.51 20.86
C THR A 80 -2.10 1.34 19.69
N ARG A 81 -0.90 1.91 19.76
CA ARG A 81 0.12 1.81 18.72
C ARG A 81 0.58 0.37 18.54
N LEU A 82 0.89 -0.34 19.63
CA LEU A 82 1.27 -1.76 19.59
C LEU A 82 0.17 -2.63 18.96
N TYR A 83 -1.08 -2.44 19.36
CA TYR A 83 -2.20 -3.15 18.75
C TYR A 83 -2.33 -2.86 17.26
N SER A 84 -2.20 -1.60 16.85
CA SER A 84 -2.32 -1.23 15.43
C SER A 84 -1.23 -1.88 14.59
N ILE A 85 0.04 -1.86 15.05
CA ILE A 85 1.15 -2.47 14.30
C ILE A 85 1.01 -3.99 14.26
N VAL A 86 0.63 -4.64 15.37
CA VAL A 86 0.39 -6.09 15.37
C VAL A 86 -0.75 -6.44 14.41
N ALA A 87 -1.83 -5.66 14.40
CA ALA A 87 -2.94 -5.86 13.46
C ALA A 87 -2.47 -5.76 12.00
N MET A 88 -1.61 -4.80 11.68
CA MET A 88 -1.03 -4.64 10.35
C MET A 88 -0.22 -5.88 9.94
N PHE A 89 0.65 -6.37 10.81
CA PHE A 89 1.48 -7.54 10.50
C PHE A 89 0.66 -8.84 10.41
N GLU A 90 -0.34 -9.04 11.29
CA GLU A 90 -1.25 -10.18 11.17
C GLU A 90 -2.04 -10.14 9.86
N ASN A 91 -2.46 -8.93 9.43
CA ASN A 91 -3.11 -8.74 8.14
C ASN A 91 -2.18 -9.09 6.95
N GLN A 92 -0.90 -8.70 7.01
CA GLN A 92 0.10 -9.05 5.99
C GLN A 92 0.36 -10.56 5.89
N LEU A 93 0.24 -11.29 7.00
CA LEU A 93 0.33 -12.76 7.04
C LEU A 93 -0.98 -13.46 6.62
N GLY A 94 -2.06 -12.71 6.35
CA GLY A 94 -3.36 -13.28 6.03
C GLY A 94 -4.16 -13.75 7.24
N HIS A 95 -3.69 -13.51 8.47
CA HIS A 95 -4.36 -13.86 9.71
C HIS A 95 -5.48 -12.86 10.04
N MET A 96 -6.52 -12.82 9.20
CA MET A 96 -7.53 -11.78 9.20
C MET A 96 -8.36 -11.69 10.48
N ALA A 97 -8.59 -12.81 11.18
CA ALA A 97 -9.32 -12.85 12.45
C ALA A 97 -8.51 -12.18 13.57
N GLU A 98 -7.24 -12.51 13.68
CA GLU A 98 -6.28 -11.92 14.61
C GLU A 98 -6.10 -10.43 14.36
N ALA A 99 -5.89 -10.05 13.10
CA ALA A 99 -5.81 -8.64 12.68
C ALA A 99 -7.03 -7.86 13.15
N LYS A 100 -8.25 -8.40 12.96
CA LYS A 100 -9.49 -7.76 13.42
C LYS A 100 -9.53 -7.59 14.93
N ASN A 101 -9.16 -8.62 15.69
CA ASN A 101 -9.15 -8.58 17.15
C ASN A 101 -8.22 -7.49 17.69
N TYR A 102 -7.04 -7.34 17.06
CA TYR A 102 -6.08 -6.29 17.45
C TYR A 102 -6.56 -4.90 17.04
N LEU A 103 -7.18 -4.74 15.87
CA LEU A 103 -7.80 -3.47 15.47
C LEU A 103 -8.91 -3.07 16.43
N ASP A 104 -9.81 -3.98 16.80
CA ASP A 104 -10.89 -3.69 17.76
C ASP A 104 -10.31 -3.25 19.11
N SER A 105 -9.24 -3.91 19.56
CA SER A 105 -8.53 -3.54 20.79
C SER A 105 -7.90 -2.14 20.69
N ALA A 106 -7.36 -1.76 19.53
CA ALA A 106 -6.85 -0.41 19.29
C ALA A 106 -7.98 0.63 19.36
N PHE A 107 -9.09 0.39 18.69
CA PHE A 107 -10.26 1.28 18.68
C PHE A 107 -10.91 1.46 20.05
N MET A 108 -10.94 0.42 20.92
CA MET A 108 -11.45 0.54 22.29
C MET A 108 -10.65 1.55 23.13
N ASN A 109 -9.41 1.86 22.76
CA ASN A 109 -8.58 2.86 23.42
C ASN A 109 -8.69 4.25 22.79
N LYS A 110 -9.33 4.38 21.61
CA LYS A 110 -9.55 5.67 20.92
C LYS A 110 -10.32 6.64 21.84
N GLY A 111 -9.90 7.89 21.83
CA GLY A 111 -10.53 8.95 22.66
C GLY A 111 -10.01 9.01 24.11
N LYS A 112 -9.12 8.10 24.49
CA LYS A 112 -8.46 8.12 25.82
C LYS A 112 -7.13 8.89 25.82
N PHE A 113 -6.71 9.39 24.65
CA PHE A 113 -5.53 10.23 24.44
C PHE A 113 -5.73 11.11 23.20
N GLU A 114 -5.13 12.30 23.20
CA GLU A 114 -5.13 13.24 22.08
C GLU A 114 -3.79 13.12 21.35
N ASN A 115 -3.73 12.33 20.29
CA ASN A 115 -2.56 12.21 19.43
C ASN A 115 -2.98 11.89 18.00
N ASN A 116 -2.94 12.92 17.15
CA ASN A 116 -3.35 12.80 15.77
C ASN A 116 -2.57 11.72 14.99
N ASN A 117 -1.27 11.57 15.26
CA ASN A 117 -0.45 10.58 14.54
C ASN A 117 -0.87 9.14 14.87
N ILE A 118 -1.17 8.86 16.14
CA ILE A 118 -1.60 7.51 16.56
C ILE A 118 -3.00 7.22 16.02
N ALA A 119 -3.92 8.19 16.13
CA ALA A 119 -5.27 8.04 15.60
C ALA A 119 -5.26 7.88 14.06
N GLY A 120 -4.48 8.71 13.37
CA GLY A 120 -4.30 8.61 11.92
C GLY A 120 -3.74 7.26 11.48
N MET A 121 -2.68 6.78 12.14
CA MET A 121 -2.10 5.47 11.83
C MET A 121 -3.07 4.32 12.10
N MET A 122 -3.80 4.35 13.20
CA MET A 122 -4.82 3.34 13.52
C MET A 122 -5.89 3.25 12.42
N HIS A 123 -6.40 4.39 11.98
CA HIS A 123 -7.37 4.44 10.89
C HIS A 123 -6.75 4.00 9.55
N TYR A 124 -5.51 4.38 9.27
CA TYR A 124 -4.82 3.93 8.06
C TYR A 124 -4.70 2.40 8.00
N ILE A 125 -4.26 1.77 9.09
CA ILE A 125 -4.17 0.31 9.18
C ILE A 125 -5.56 -0.35 9.06
N ALA A 126 -6.60 0.26 9.62
CA ALA A 126 -7.97 -0.22 9.43
C ALA A 126 -8.41 -0.11 7.96
N GLY A 127 -8.05 0.96 7.28
CA GLY A 127 -8.29 1.13 5.84
C GLY A 127 -7.68 -0.02 5.03
N ILE A 128 -6.39 -0.32 5.25
CA ILE A 128 -5.69 -1.46 4.62
C ILE A 128 -6.41 -2.79 4.92
N TYR A 129 -6.78 -3.02 6.18
CA TYR A 129 -7.51 -4.24 6.57
C TYR A 129 -8.83 -4.39 5.80
N TYR A 130 -9.63 -3.33 5.73
CA TYR A 130 -10.93 -3.38 5.04
C TYR A 130 -10.76 -3.46 3.51
N SER A 131 -9.73 -2.84 2.95
CA SER A 131 -9.37 -2.98 1.53
C SER A 131 -9.04 -4.45 1.19
N ASN A 132 -8.21 -5.10 2.00
CA ASN A 132 -7.87 -6.52 1.82
C ASN A 132 -9.08 -7.46 2.01
N LYS A 133 -10.13 -7.00 2.67
CA LYS A 133 -11.43 -7.70 2.78
C LYS A 133 -12.40 -7.35 1.66
N ASN A 134 -11.98 -6.55 0.68
CA ASN A 134 -12.84 -6.02 -0.38
C ASN A 134 -14.07 -5.24 0.14
N LEU A 135 -13.93 -4.61 1.32
CA LEU A 135 -14.96 -3.78 1.95
C LEU A 135 -14.64 -2.31 1.69
N MET A 136 -14.74 -1.88 0.42
CA MET A 136 -14.22 -0.61 -0.09
C MET A 136 -14.83 0.62 0.58
N GLU A 137 -16.12 0.61 0.92
CA GLU A 137 -16.76 1.71 1.65
C GLU A 137 -16.12 1.92 3.04
N LYS A 138 -15.87 0.81 3.77
CA LYS A 138 -15.19 0.89 5.08
C LYS A 138 -13.71 1.27 4.94
N ALA A 139 -13.05 0.80 3.89
CA ALA A 139 -11.68 1.19 3.59
C ALA A 139 -11.61 2.70 3.34
N HIS A 140 -12.47 3.22 2.48
CA HIS A 140 -12.58 4.65 2.19
C HIS A 140 -12.80 5.48 3.46
N GLU A 141 -13.81 5.14 4.27
CA GLU A 141 -14.10 5.84 5.53
C GLU A 141 -12.85 5.92 6.43
N ASN A 142 -12.13 4.82 6.56
CA ASN A 142 -10.95 4.77 7.42
C ASN A 142 -9.75 5.51 6.82
N TYR A 143 -9.49 5.41 5.53
CA TYR A 143 -8.44 6.19 4.86
C TYR A 143 -8.74 7.70 4.94
N TYR A 144 -9.99 8.09 4.74
CA TYR A 144 -10.41 9.48 4.88
C TYR A 144 -10.18 10.01 6.30
N GLN A 145 -10.59 9.25 7.32
CA GLN A 145 -10.35 9.59 8.72
C GLN A 145 -8.84 9.67 9.04
N ALA A 146 -8.03 8.75 8.48
CA ALA A 146 -6.58 8.82 8.62
C ALA A 146 -6.01 10.13 8.06
N ALA A 147 -6.42 10.49 6.84
CA ALA A 147 -6.01 11.74 6.21
C ALA A 147 -6.43 12.97 7.03
N GLU A 148 -7.66 13.00 7.56
CA GLU A 148 -8.12 14.10 8.42
C GLU A 148 -7.25 14.26 9.68
N TYR A 149 -6.93 13.15 10.38
CA TYR A 149 -6.06 13.22 11.56
C TYR A 149 -4.67 13.74 11.22
N PHE A 150 -4.05 13.26 10.15
CA PHE A 150 -2.72 13.72 9.75
C PHE A 150 -2.73 15.17 9.25
N ASN A 151 -3.81 15.61 8.59
CA ASN A 151 -3.97 16.98 8.13
C ASN A 151 -4.12 18.02 9.26
N ARG A 152 -4.46 17.59 10.49
CA ARG A 152 -4.48 18.46 11.67
C ARG A 152 -3.09 18.82 12.19
N ASN A 153 -2.04 18.13 11.73
CA ASN A 153 -0.67 18.44 12.12
C ASN A 153 -0.17 19.73 11.44
N ALA A 154 0.62 20.52 12.15
CA ALA A 154 1.23 21.73 11.59
C ALA A 154 2.20 21.40 10.44
N VAL A 155 2.89 20.26 10.53
CA VAL A 155 3.73 19.71 9.46
C VAL A 155 3.09 18.42 9.00
N LYS A 156 2.70 18.37 7.73
CA LYS A 156 2.07 17.20 7.15
C LYS A 156 3.10 16.07 6.98
N PRO A 157 2.80 14.87 7.48
CA PRO A 157 3.71 13.73 7.33
C PRO A 157 3.65 13.16 5.90
N ALA A 158 4.77 12.60 5.45
CA ALA A 158 4.88 12.01 4.12
C ALA A 158 3.93 10.81 3.89
N ILE A 159 3.50 10.13 4.96
CA ILE A 159 2.50 9.03 4.91
C ILE A 159 1.16 9.46 4.27
N LEU A 160 0.83 10.75 4.25
CA LEU A 160 -0.35 11.25 3.55
C LEU A 160 -0.32 10.93 2.04
N THR A 161 0.87 10.87 1.44
CA THR A 161 1.02 10.48 0.03
C THR A 161 0.52 9.05 -0.21
N GLU A 162 0.83 8.13 0.71
CA GLU A 162 0.38 6.73 0.64
C GLU A 162 -1.14 6.63 0.85
N ILE A 163 -1.65 7.34 1.85
CA ILE A 163 -3.10 7.36 2.14
C ILE A 163 -3.89 7.92 0.95
N TYR A 164 -3.43 9.00 0.34
CA TYR A 164 -4.09 9.57 -0.84
C TYR A 164 -3.98 8.66 -2.06
N TYR A 165 -2.86 7.95 -2.21
CA TYR A 165 -2.75 6.94 -3.24
C TYR A 165 -3.75 5.80 -3.03
N ASP A 166 -3.90 5.27 -1.82
CA ASP A 166 -4.86 4.21 -1.50
C ASP A 166 -6.32 4.68 -1.72
N LEU A 167 -6.64 5.93 -1.34
CA LEU A 167 -7.93 6.55 -1.68
C LEU A 167 -8.13 6.65 -3.20
N SER A 168 -7.07 6.95 -3.96
CA SER A 168 -7.17 7.05 -5.42
C SER A 168 -7.53 5.73 -6.09
N ILE A 169 -7.14 4.60 -5.52
CA ILE A 169 -7.56 3.28 -6.00
C ILE A 169 -9.08 3.15 -5.88
N ILE A 170 -9.64 3.54 -4.73
CA ILE A 170 -11.08 3.47 -4.49
C ILE A 170 -11.85 4.42 -5.41
N TYR A 171 -11.40 5.67 -5.54
CA TYR A 171 -12.03 6.65 -6.45
C TYR A 171 -11.95 6.22 -7.91
N SER A 172 -10.84 5.58 -8.33
CA SER A 172 -10.74 4.99 -9.67
C SER A 172 -11.78 3.88 -9.88
N MET A 173 -12.01 3.01 -8.88
CA MET A 173 -13.05 1.97 -8.94
C MET A 173 -14.47 2.56 -8.99
N TRP A 174 -14.69 3.69 -8.36
CA TRP A 174 -15.98 4.40 -8.37
C TRP A 174 -16.13 5.34 -9.56
N GLN A 175 -15.11 5.49 -10.39
CA GLN A 175 -15.06 6.43 -11.51
C GLN A 175 -15.29 7.90 -11.07
N ASP A 176 -14.78 8.24 -9.90
CA ASP A 176 -14.89 9.57 -9.29
C ASP A 176 -13.66 10.41 -9.70
N ASP A 177 -13.78 11.09 -10.84
CA ASP A 177 -12.74 11.96 -11.38
C ASP A 177 -12.57 13.25 -10.58
N GLU A 178 -13.63 13.77 -9.95
CA GLU A 178 -13.56 14.94 -9.07
C GLU A 178 -12.75 14.61 -7.81
N GLY A 179 -13.03 13.47 -7.16
CA GLY A 179 -12.24 12.97 -6.02
C GLY A 179 -10.78 12.71 -6.37
N LEU A 180 -10.50 12.13 -7.54
CA LEU A 180 -9.12 11.93 -8.03
C LEU A 180 -8.39 13.26 -8.24
N ASN A 181 -9.08 14.28 -8.76
CA ASN A 181 -8.51 15.62 -8.91
C ASN A 181 -8.17 16.25 -7.56
N GLU A 182 -9.10 16.20 -6.61
CA GLU A 182 -8.88 16.72 -5.26
C GLU A 182 -7.67 16.08 -4.58
N LEU A 183 -7.54 14.75 -4.66
CA LEU A 183 -6.38 14.04 -4.12
C LEU A 183 -5.08 14.44 -4.84
N SER A 184 -5.11 14.59 -6.18
CA SER A 184 -3.96 15.00 -6.97
C SER A 184 -3.45 16.39 -6.57
N GLU A 185 -4.36 17.33 -6.36
CA GLU A 185 -4.00 18.68 -5.90
C GLU A 185 -3.51 18.66 -4.44
N ALA A 186 -4.16 17.88 -3.56
CA ALA A 186 -3.72 17.74 -2.16
C ALA A 186 -2.33 17.12 -2.03
N MET A 187 -1.95 16.20 -2.91
CA MET A 187 -0.61 15.60 -2.93
C MET A 187 0.49 16.54 -3.42
N LYS A 188 0.15 17.57 -4.19
CA LYS A 188 1.13 18.43 -4.86
C LYS A 188 2.14 19.05 -3.90
N ASP A 189 1.65 19.56 -2.78
CA ASP A 189 2.44 20.27 -1.77
C ASP A 189 2.94 19.38 -0.63
N LEU A 190 2.67 18.06 -0.67
CA LEU A 190 3.18 17.14 0.35
C LEU A 190 4.69 16.98 0.20
N PRO A 191 5.42 16.76 1.33
CA PRO A 191 6.84 16.49 1.28
C PRO A 191 7.12 15.19 0.52
N VAL A 192 8.29 15.13 -0.13
CA VAL A 192 8.84 13.94 -0.76
C VAL A 192 10.13 13.60 -0.02
N ASP A 193 10.03 12.66 0.92
CA ASP A 193 11.18 12.20 1.70
C ASP A 193 11.91 11.06 0.97
N PHE A 194 11.18 10.29 0.14
CA PHE A 194 11.69 9.14 -0.59
C PHE A 194 11.18 9.12 -2.05
N PRO A 195 11.96 8.58 -3.00
CA PRO A 195 11.59 8.51 -4.42
C PRO A 195 10.24 7.85 -4.69
N PHE A 196 9.86 6.82 -3.91
CA PHE A 196 8.59 6.13 -4.11
C PHE A 196 7.38 7.06 -3.92
N GLN A 197 7.46 8.07 -3.06
CA GLN A 197 6.38 9.04 -2.88
C GLN A 197 6.19 9.91 -4.12
N GLN A 198 7.27 10.23 -4.82
CA GLN A 198 7.19 10.91 -6.11
C GLN A 198 6.54 10.01 -7.17
N ILE A 199 6.84 8.72 -7.16
CA ILE A 199 6.19 7.72 -8.01
C ILE A 199 4.68 7.71 -7.74
N LEU A 200 4.25 7.64 -6.47
CA LEU A 200 2.83 7.66 -6.12
C LEU A 200 2.11 8.94 -6.61
N LYS A 201 2.76 10.10 -6.51
CA LYS A 201 2.22 11.37 -7.01
C LYS A 201 1.98 11.33 -8.52
N TRP A 202 2.96 10.87 -9.30
CA TRP A 202 2.81 10.76 -10.76
C TRP A 202 1.78 9.71 -11.15
N THR A 203 1.76 8.57 -10.45
CA THR A 203 0.78 7.51 -10.66
C THR A 203 -0.66 7.98 -10.40
N LEU A 204 -0.89 8.71 -9.30
CA LEU A 204 -2.21 9.29 -9.03
C LEU A 204 -2.62 10.26 -10.14
N LYS A 205 -1.69 11.09 -10.60
CA LYS A 205 -1.95 12.04 -11.69
C LYS A 205 -2.31 11.32 -12.99
N ALA A 206 -1.64 10.19 -13.31
CA ALA A 206 -2.01 9.34 -14.43
C ALA A 206 -3.44 8.77 -14.28
N LYS A 207 -3.79 8.27 -13.08
CA LYS A 207 -5.15 7.77 -12.77
C LYS A 207 -6.22 8.84 -12.98
N TYR A 208 -5.98 10.07 -12.54
CA TYR A 208 -6.90 11.19 -12.77
C TYR A 208 -7.15 11.45 -14.26
N PHE A 209 -6.09 11.59 -15.07
CA PHE A 209 -6.25 11.80 -16.51
C PHE A 209 -6.88 10.60 -17.22
N TYR A 210 -6.64 9.39 -16.70
CA TYR A 210 -7.30 8.19 -17.20
C TYR A 210 -8.82 8.23 -16.95
N ALA A 211 -9.25 8.60 -15.74
CA ALA A 211 -10.67 8.75 -15.42
C ALA A 211 -11.35 9.82 -16.31
N LEU A 212 -10.69 10.96 -16.53
CA LEU A 212 -11.17 11.96 -17.49
C LEU A 212 -11.28 11.39 -18.90
N TYR A 213 -10.29 10.60 -19.36
CA TYR A 213 -10.35 9.98 -20.67
C TYR A 213 -11.56 9.03 -20.79
N GLN A 214 -11.83 8.24 -19.77
CA GLN A 214 -13.00 7.34 -19.76
C GLN A 214 -14.33 8.11 -19.89
N ASN A 215 -14.41 9.31 -19.33
CA ASN A 215 -15.61 10.15 -19.38
C ASN A 215 -15.71 10.95 -20.69
N GLU A 216 -14.62 11.51 -21.18
CA GLU A 216 -14.61 12.47 -22.29
C GLU A 216 -14.17 11.87 -23.63
N HIS A 217 -13.48 10.72 -23.62
CA HIS A 217 -12.90 10.03 -24.79
C HIS A 217 -11.95 10.92 -25.63
N ARG A 218 -11.28 11.88 -24.99
CA ARG A 218 -10.34 12.80 -25.63
C ARG A 218 -8.93 12.22 -25.64
N MET A 219 -8.33 12.10 -26.82
CA MET A 219 -7.00 11.51 -27.00
C MET A 219 -5.85 12.30 -26.35
N ASP A 220 -5.97 13.63 -26.21
CA ASP A 220 -4.97 14.46 -25.51
C ASP A 220 -4.89 14.14 -24.01
N LEU A 221 -5.98 13.66 -23.40
CA LEU A 221 -5.97 13.14 -22.03
C LEU A 221 -5.14 11.87 -21.90
N LEU A 222 -5.18 10.99 -22.90
CA LEU A 222 -4.37 9.78 -22.95
C LEU A 222 -2.87 10.09 -23.11
N ASP A 223 -2.53 11.16 -23.84
CA ASP A 223 -1.15 11.66 -23.91
C ASP A 223 -0.66 12.12 -22.52
N SER A 224 -1.55 12.72 -21.71
CA SER A 224 -1.25 13.08 -20.32
C SER A 224 -1.04 11.85 -19.44
N VAL A 225 -1.85 10.79 -19.59
CA VAL A 225 -1.63 9.50 -18.89
C VAL A 225 -0.25 8.95 -19.22
N THR A 226 0.10 8.91 -20.51
CA THR A 226 1.40 8.42 -20.99
C THR A 226 2.55 9.20 -20.37
N LYS A 227 2.45 10.53 -20.38
CA LYS A 227 3.45 11.42 -19.78
C LYS A 227 3.70 11.09 -18.31
N TYR A 228 2.64 11.03 -17.50
CA TYR A 228 2.81 10.82 -16.06
C TYR A 228 3.24 9.39 -15.69
N ASN A 229 2.84 8.39 -16.48
CA ASN A 229 3.39 7.04 -16.35
C ASN A 229 4.88 7.01 -16.66
N GLN A 230 5.33 7.74 -17.69
CA GLN A 230 6.74 7.84 -18.03
C GLN A 230 7.55 8.55 -16.94
N GLU A 231 7.05 9.65 -16.39
CA GLU A 231 7.66 10.36 -15.26
C GLU A 231 7.83 9.44 -14.03
N ALA A 232 6.80 8.66 -13.70
CA ALA A 232 6.87 7.68 -12.61
C ALA A 232 7.92 6.59 -12.90
N PHE A 233 7.97 6.09 -14.12
CA PHE A 233 8.91 5.07 -14.56
C PHE A 233 10.37 5.58 -14.55
N GLU A 234 10.62 6.81 -14.94
CA GLU A 234 11.94 7.43 -14.90
C GLU A 234 12.46 7.57 -13.47
N VAL A 235 11.61 7.98 -12.53
CA VAL A 235 11.97 8.01 -11.10
C VAL A 235 12.29 6.60 -10.61
N TYR A 236 11.48 5.60 -10.96
CA TYR A 236 11.70 4.21 -10.58
C TYR A 236 13.03 3.66 -11.08
N THR A 237 13.37 3.92 -12.36
CA THR A 237 14.58 3.37 -12.98
C THR A 237 15.87 4.13 -12.67
N SER A 238 15.77 5.41 -12.28
CA SER A 238 16.91 6.27 -11.99
C SER A 238 17.42 6.18 -10.55
N THR A 239 16.67 5.55 -9.65
CA THR A 239 17.03 5.45 -8.23
C THR A 239 17.15 4.00 -7.80
N GLU A 240 18.14 3.72 -6.93
CA GLU A 240 18.14 2.50 -6.13
C GLU A 240 16.93 2.58 -5.19
N ASN A 241 15.80 2.05 -5.66
CA ASN A 241 14.55 2.13 -4.91
C ASN A 241 14.51 0.94 -3.93
N PRO A 242 14.68 1.17 -2.62
CA PRO A 242 14.61 0.11 -1.62
C PRO A 242 13.19 -0.48 -1.49
N TYR A 243 12.18 0.19 -2.09
CA TYR A 243 10.78 -0.23 -2.06
C TYR A 243 10.40 -0.86 -3.40
N ASP A 244 9.84 -2.05 -3.37
CA ASP A 244 9.26 -2.68 -4.58
C ASP A 244 7.91 -2.01 -4.90
N VAL A 245 7.98 -0.88 -5.60
CA VAL A 245 6.79 -0.17 -6.12
C VAL A 245 6.58 -0.43 -7.61
N GLY A 246 7.32 -1.37 -8.18
CA GLY A 246 7.16 -1.76 -9.59
C GLY A 246 5.74 -2.16 -9.91
N TYR A 247 5.02 -2.79 -8.97
CA TYR A 247 3.62 -3.18 -9.14
C TYR A 247 2.68 -1.97 -9.35
N VAL A 248 2.97 -0.82 -8.72
CA VAL A 248 2.18 0.42 -8.85
C VAL A 248 2.25 0.94 -10.29
N ILE A 249 3.46 0.97 -10.84
CA ILE A 249 3.69 1.43 -12.21
C ILE A 249 3.15 0.39 -13.21
N SER A 250 3.35 -0.90 -12.91
CA SER A 250 2.80 -2.01 -13.69
C SER A 250 1.29 -1.85 -13.89
N ASP A 251 0.55 -1.63 -12.81
CA ASP A 251 -0.91 -1.48 -12.85
C ASP A 251 -1.35 -0.36 -13.80
N ASN A 252 -0.68 0.80 -13.74
CA ASN A 252 -0.96 1.90 -14.63
C ASN A 252 -0.68 1.58 -16.11
N TYR A 253 0.42 0.90 -16.42
CA TYR A 253 0.71 0.48 -17.79
C TYR A 253 -0.28 -0.56 -18.31
N LEU A 254 -0.72 -1.48 -17.45
CA LEU A 254 -1.73 -2.47 -17.82
C LEU A 254 -3.09 -1.81 -18.10
N HIS A 255 -3.50 -0.85 -17.28
CA HIS A 255 -4.71 -0.06 -17.56
C HIS A 255 -4.58 0.73 -18.86
N GLN A 256 -3.42 1.35 -19.12
CA GLN A 256 -3.17 2.07 -20.36
C GLN A 256 -3.23 1.14 -21.58
N ALA A 257 -2.78 -0.11 -21.46
CA ALA A 257 -2.89 -1.11 -22.52
C ALA A 257 -4.36 -1.41 -22.87
N VAL A 258 -5.24 -1.51 -21.86
CA VAL A 258 -6.69 -1.68 -22.09
C VAL A 258 -7.23 -0.50 -22.90
N VAL A 259 -6.95 0.73 -22.49
CA VAL A 259 -7.46 1.94 -23.14
C VAL A 259 -6.95 2.09 -24.58
N TYR A 260 -5.67 1.81 -24.81
CA TYR A 260 -5.13 1.82 -26.16
C TYR A 260 -5.78 0.76 -27.06
N SER A 261 -6.12 -0.43 -26.50
CA SER A 261 -6.86 -1.45 -27.22
C SER A 261 -8.24 -0.95 -27.63
N GLU A 262 -8.99 -0.35 -26.69
CA GLU A 262 -10.31 0.25 -26.93
C GLU A 262 -10.25 1.37 -27.98
N ALA A 263 -9.18 2.16 -27.97
CA ALA A 263 -8.93 3.22 -28.97
C ALA A 263 -8.42 2.68 -30.33
N GLY A 264 -8.28 1.36 -30.50
CA GLY A 264 -7.75 0.73 -31.73
C GLY A 264 -6.24 0.91 -31.92
N LYS A 265 -5.50 1.39 -30.92
CA LYS A 265 -4.05 1.58 -30.93
C LYS A 265 -3.34 0.32 -30.43
N ILE A 266 -3.48 -0.78 -31.16
CA ILE A 266 -3.05 -2.12 -30.72
C ILE A 266 -1.55 -2.20 -30.46
N LYS A 267 -0.71 -1.56 -31.28
CA LYS A 267 0.75 -1.58 -31.08
C LYS A 267 1.17 -0.91 -29.79
N GLU A 268 0.57 0.23 -29.48
CA GLU A 268 0.77 0.97 -28.26
C GLU A 268 0.26 0.17 -27.05
N ALA A 269 -0.87 -0.53 -27.20
CA ALA A 269 -1.41 -1.43 -26.18
C ALA A 269 -0.41 -2.56 -25.83
N GLU A 270 0.13 -3.24 -26.86
CA GLU A 270 1.13 -4.29 -26.67
C GLU A 270 2.41 -3.76 -25.99
N GLN A 271 2.89 -2.56 -26.34
CA GLN A 271 4.04 -1.94 -25.71
C GLN A 271 3.80 -1.64 -24.23
N CYS A 272 2.63 -1.10 -23.89
CA CYS A 272 2.23 -0.85 -22.50
C CYS A 272 2.11 -2.17 -21.72
N PHE A 273 1.49 -3.20 -22.32
CA PHE A 273 1.38 -4.52 -21.72
C PHE A 273 2.73 -5.13 -21.40
N GLU A 274 3.67 -5.14 -22.34
CA GLU A 274 5.02 -5.68 -22.10
C GLU A 274 5.81 -4.88 -21.06
N THR A 275 5.60 -3.56 -20.96
CA THR A 275 6.19 -2.74 -19.91
C THR A 275 5.60 -3.09 -18.55
N GLY A 276 4.28 -3.13 -18.43
CA GLY A 276 3.59 -3.52 -17.19
C GLY A 276 3.99 -4.91 -16.72
N LYS A 277 4.01 -5.89 -17.64
CA LYS A 277 4.41 -7.28 -17.35
C LYS A 277 5.83 -7.39 -16.79
N LYS A 278 6.79 -6.62 -17.30
CA LYS A 278 8.18 -6.62 -16.80
C LYS A 278 8.32 -6.11 -15.37
N LEU A 279 7.44 -5.20 -14.96
CA LEU A 279 7.45 -4.57 -13.63
C LEU A 279 6.68 -5.39 -12.59
N MET A 280 5.88 -6.36 -13.04
CA MET A 280 5.02 -7.16 -12.18
C MET A 280 5.81 -8.29 -11.54
N ASN A 281 5.56 -8.53 -10.25
CA ASN A 281 6.11 -9.68 -9.56
C ASN A 281 5.32 -10.94 -9.94
N PRO A 282 5.91 -11.88 -10.71
CA PRO A 282 5.21 -13.06 -11.22
C PRO A 282 4.78 -14.06 -10.12
N LYS A 283 5.27 -13.88 -8.89
CA LYS A 283 4.91 -14.73 -7.74
C LYS A 283 3.60 -14.28 -7.06
N LYS A 284 3.08 -13.10 -7.40
CA LYS A 284 1.78 -12.66 -6.88
C LYS A 284 0.67 -13.23 -7.75
N ILE A 285 -0.32 -13.82 -7.12
CA ILE A 285 -1.48 -14.44 -7.77
C ILE A 285 -2.27 -13.42 -8.60
N ASP A 286 -2.51 -12.25 -8.01
CA ASP A 286 -3.21 -11.14 -8.66
C ASP A 286 -2.51 -10.68 -9.94
N ALA A 287 -1.18 -10.86 -10.02
CA ALA A 287 -0.39 -10.57 -11.20
C ALA A 287 -0.85 -11.39 -12.41
N ASN A 288 -1.02 -12.70 -12.25
CA ASN A 288 -1.43 -13.58 -13.34
C ASN A 288 -2.86 -13.29 -13.81
N VAL A 289 -3.76 -12.95 -12.88
CA VAL A 289 -5.13 -12.57 -13.20
C VAL A 289 -5.16 -11.29 -14.04
N SER A 290 -4.45 -10.25 -13.61
CA SER A 290 -4.37 -8.97 -14.32
C SER A 290 -3.74 -9.12 -15.70
N LEU A 291 -2.67 -9.90 -15.84
CA LEU A 291 -2.02 -10.17 -17.12
C LEU A 291 -2.95 -10.95 -18.07
N SER A 292 -3.65 -11.96 -17.57
CA SER A 292 -4.62 -12.73 -18.36
C SER A 292 -5.78 -11.85 -18.85
N TYR A 293 -6.30 -10.99 -17.97
CA TYR A 293 -7.35 -10.05 -18.33
C TYR A 293 -6.91 -9.11 -19.46
N VAL A 294 -5.78 -8.42 -19.30
CA VAL A 294 -5.29 -7.45 -20.30
C VAL A 294 -4.94 -8.15 -21.62
N SER A 295 -4.31 -9.33 -21.58
CA SER A 295 -4.06 -10.14 -22.78
C SER A 295 -5.35 -10.49 -23.50
N GLY A 296 -6.39 -10.87 -22.77
CA GLY A 296 -7.71 -11.15 -23.32
C GLY A 296 -8.34 -9.94 -24.00
N VAL A 297 -8.23 -8.76 -23.39
CA VAL A 297 -8.73 -7.50 -23.96
C VAL A 297 -7.98 -7.16 -25.26
N ILE A 298 -6.65 -7.23 -25.27
CA ILE A 298 -5.86 -6.98 -26.48
C ILE A 298 -6.28 -7.92 -27.61
N ALA A 299 -6.35 -9.23 -27.35
CA ALA A 299 -6.77 -10.23 -28.32
C ALA A 299 -8.19 -9.97 -28.88
N TYR A 300 -9.11 -9.55 -28.00
CA TYR A 300 -10.48 -9.18 -28.40
C TYR A 300 -10.49 -8.03 -29.40
N TYR A 301 -9.74 -6.97 -29.18
CA TYR A 301 -9.66 -5.83 -30.10
C TYR A 301 -8.82 -6.11 -31.34
N GLN A 302 -8.02 -7.19 -31.36
CA GLN A 302 -7.39 -7.76 -32.56
C GLN A 302 -8.33 -8.65 -33.37
N ALA A 303 -9.56 -8.85 -32.90
CA ALA A 303 -10.55 -9.79 -33.44
C ALA A 303 -10.14 -11.29 -33.38
N ASP A 304 -9.18 -11.63 -32.51
CA ASP A 304 -8.84 -13.02 -32.18
C ASP A 304 -9.65 -13.46 -30.95
N TYR A 305 -10.92 -13.78 -31.19
CA TYR A 305 -11.87 -14.10 -30.12
C TYR A 305 -11.57 -15.44 -29.42
N GLU A 306 -10.95 -16.40 -30.12
CA GLU A 306 -10.56 -17.68 -29.52
C GLU A 306 -9.41 -17.49 -28.52
N LEU A 307 -8.44 -16.66 -28.88
CA LEU A 307 -7.33 -16.30 -27.98
C LEU A 307 -7.82 -15.46 -26.80
N ALA A 308 -8.71 -14.51 -27.05
CA ALA A 308 -9.33 -13.69 -26.00
C ALA A 308 -10.05 -14.54 -24.96
N GLU A 309 -10.92 -15.47 -25.42
CA GLU A 309 -11.63 -16.39 -24.51
C GLU A 309 -10.67 -17.23 -23.68
N ARG A 310 -9.62 -17.79 -24.30
CA ARG A 310 -8.60 -18.58 -23.57
C ARG A 310 -7.94 -17.78 -22.46
N HIS A 311 -7.46 -16.59 -22.74
CA HIS A 311 -6.83 -15.75 -21.74
C HIS A 311 -7.77 -15.38 -20.58
N LEU A 312 -9.04 -15.04 -20.89
CA LEU A 312 -10.02 -14.71 -19.85
C LEU A 312 -10.37 -15.94 -18.99
N GLN A 313 -10.46 -17.13 -19.59
CA GLN A 313 -10.67 -18.38 -18.85
C GLN A 313 -9.48 -18.72 -17.95
N ASP A 314 -8.23 -18.51 -18.40
CA ASP A 314 -7.03 -18.70 -17.61
C ASP A 314 -7.06 -17.78 -16.36
N GLY A 315 -7.41 -16.50 -16.52
CA GLY A 315 -7.56 -15.57 -15.40
C GLY A 315 -8.63 -15.99 -14.40
N LEU A 316 -9.79 -16.44 -14.88
CA LEU A 316 -10.87 -16.98 -14.03
C LEU A 316 -10.44 -18.25 -13.29
N HIS A 317 -9.63 -19.10 -13.91
CA HIS A 317 -9.11 -20.31 -13.28
C HIS A 317 -8.14 -19.98 -12.14
N GLU A 318 -7.26 -19.00 -12.34
CA GLU A 318 -6.35 -18.52 -11.28
C GLU A 318 -7.11 -17.91 -10.09
N LEU A 319 -8.16 -17.13 -10.34
CA LEU A 319 -9.02 -16.59 -9.26
C LEU A 319 -9.63 -17.72 -8.41
N LYS A 320 -10.19 -18.76 -9.04
CA LYS A 320 -10.86 -19.87 -8.34
C LYS A 320 -9.93 -20.78 -7.55
N LYS A 321 -8.63 -20.81 -7.85
CA LYS A 321 -7.66 -21.58 -7.06
C LYS A 321 -7.40 -20.97 -5.68
N ASN A 322 -7.82 -19.75 -5.48
CA ASN A 322 -7.47 -18.91 -4.32
C ASN A 322 -8.69 -18.55 -3.45
N GLU A 323 -9.86 -19.03 -3.82
CA GLU A 323 -11.06 -19.05 -2.98
C GLU A 323 -11.04 -20.28 -2.05
#